data_8e2e19fc30181f9e1bbb689e36b82085
#
_entry.id   8e2e19fc30181f9e1bbb689e36b82085
#
_cell.length_a   1.000
_cell.length_b   1.000
_cell.length_c   1.000
_cell.angle_alpha   90.00
_cell.angle_beta   90.00
_cell.angle_gamma   90.00
#
_symmetry.space_group_name_H-M   'P 1'
#
loop_
_entity.id
_entity.type
_entity.pdbx_description
1 polymer ?
#
loop_
_entity_poly.entity_id
_entity_poly.type
_entity_poly.pdbx_seq_one_letter_code
_entity_poly.pdbx_strand_id
1 'polypeptide(L)'
;MKVGLFFGTFDPLHIGHDQIASYFLENYFDQIWFVVTPHNPHKEKLVLTDEKIRLEMVKKFCDGNLNFVCSDVEFSLKQPNHTSDTVSKLLEIHPKTDFSVIIGQDNLMHLDQWKNYERILDIGVYVYPRDIESELNGSLESHPNVKICDCKLMEISSSEIRDNISKGLNINHLVPDQVMDLINKNKLYTPSI
;
A
#
# COMPACT_ATOMS: atom_id res chain seq x y z
N MET A 1 -0.30 21.34 0.58
CA MET A 1 -0.74 20.12 1.27
C MET A 1 0.20 19.00 0.86
N LYS A 2 0.83 18.33 1.83
CA LYS A 2 1.73 17.20 1.59
C LYS A 2 0.96 15.91 1.69
N VAL A 3 1.04 15.06 0.67
CA VAL A 3 0.30 13.79 0.60
C VAL A 3 1.25 12.63 0.38
N GLY A 4 1.17 11.63 1.26
CA GLY A 4 1.86 10.36 1.09
C GLY A 4 1.01 9.37 0.28
N LEU A 5 1.52 8.90 -0.84
CA LEU A 5 0.87 7.89 -1.68
C LEU A 5 1.30 6.50 -1.21
N PHE A 6 0.37 5.74 -0.67
CA PHE A 6 0.61 4.39 -0.17
C PHE A 6 -0.09 3.38 -1.08
N PHE A 7 0.70 2.75 -1.96
CA PHE A 7 0.22 1.80 -2.96
C PHE A 7 0.09 0.39 -2.41
N GLY A 8 -1.00 -0.28 -2.78
CA GLY A 8 -1.18 -1.67 -2.37
C GLY A 8 -2.37 -2.37 -3.03
N THR A 9 -2.31 -3.70 -3.07
CA THR A 9 -3.47 -4.52 -3.42
C THR A 9 -4.47 -4.60 -2.27
N PHE A 10 -4.00 -4.46 -1.01
CA PHE A 10 -4.80 -4.50 0.22
C PHE A 10 -5.73 -5.72 0.27
N ASP A 11 -5.15 -6.91 0.20
CA ASP A 11 -5.87 -8.18 0.07
C ASP A 11 -5.61 -9.17 1.24
N PRO A 12 -6.16 -8.89 2.47
CA PRO A 12 -6.90 -7.69 2.88
C PRO A 12 -6.01 -6.55 3.38
N LEU A 13 -6.62 -5.37 3.57
CA LEU A 13 -6.05 -4.32 4.42
C LEU A 13 -5.96 -4.83 5.86
N HIS A 14 -4.88 -4.51 6.58
CA HIS A 14 -4.63 -4.99 7.94
C HIS A 14 -3.97 -3.93 8.81
N ILE A 15 -3.87 -4.19 10.13
CA ILE A 15 -3.35 -3.22 11.11
C ILE A 15 -1.90 -2.81 10.83
N GLY A 16 -1.09 -3.63 10.18
CA GLY A 16 0.25 -3.22 9.73
C GLY A 16 0.21 -2.09 8.70
N HIS A 17 -0.78 -2.08 7.79
CA HIS A 17 -0.98 -0.94 6.89
C HIS A 17 -1.42 0.32 7.63
N ASP A 18 -2.29 0.17 8.66
CA ASP A 18 -2.72 1.28 9.51
C ASP A 18 -1.54 1.89 10.27
N GLN A 19 -0.69 1.06 10.87
CA GLN A 19 0.51 1.53 11.58
C GLN A 19 1.45 2.31 10.69
N ILE A 20 1.72 1.81 9.47
CA ILE A 20 2.54 2.51 8.48
C ILE A 20 1.91 3.87 8.16
N ALA A 21 0.63 3.88 7.78
CA ALA A 21 -0.08 5.10 7.40
C ALA A 21 -0.13 6.11 8.54
N SER A 22 -0.43 5.68 9.75
CA SER A 22 -0.47 6.53 10.96
C SER A 22 0.89 7.13 11.27
N TYR A 23 1.97 6.33 11.23
CA TYR A 23 3.33 6.83 11.42
C TYR A 23 3.70 7.94 10.43
N PHE A 24 3.41 7.73 9.13
CA PHE A 24 3.72 8.70 8.11
C PHE A 24 2.84 9.96 8.19
N LEU A 25 1.57 9.80 8.57
CA LEU A 25 0.66 10.93 8.81
C LEU A 25 1.16 11.82 9.95
N GLU A 26 1.57 11.21 11.07
CA GLU A 26 2.02 11.95 12.26
C GLU A 26 3.34 12.69 12.05
N ASN A 27 4.23 12.16 11.19
CA ASN A 27 5.60 12.65 11.10
C ASN A 27 5.92 13.43 9.82
N TYR A 28 5.19 13.23 8.70
CA TYR A 28 5.64 13.74 7.41
C TYR A 28 4.55 14.34 6.52
N PHE A 29 3.30 13.88 6.61
CA PHE A 29 2.25 14.23 5.66
C PHE A 29 1.01 14.81 6.33
N ASP A 30 0.28 15.65 5.59
CA ASP A 30 -1.04 16.15 5.99
C ASP A 30 -2.14 15.11 5.74
N GLN A 31 -1.94 14.25 4.74
CA GLN A 31 -2.84 13.16 4.37
C GLN A 31 -2.06 11.95 3.86
N ILE A 32 -2.65 10.77 4.04
CA ILE A 32 -2.20 9.52 3.39
C ILE A 32 -3.28 9.06 2.42
N TRP A 33 -2.88 8.88 1.17
CA TRP A 33 -3.76 8.34 0.15
C TRP A 33 -3.44 6.87 -0.10
N PHE A 34 -4.36 5.99 0.27
CA PHE A 34 -4.30 4.57 -0.04
C PHE A 34 -4.68 4.36 -1.50
N VAL A 35 -3.70 4.16 -2.35
CA VAL A 35 -3.90 3.93 -3.79
C VAL A 35 -4.12 2.45 -4.01
N VAL A 36 -5.38 2.06 -4.26
CA VAL A 36 -5.74 0.66 -4.45
C VAL A 36 -5.35 0.21 -5.85
N THR A 37 -4.47 -0.79 -5.93
CA THR A 37 -3.98 -1.36 -7.19
C THR A 37 -4.89 -2.51 -7.64
N PRO A 38 -5.63 -2.37 -8.76
CA PRO A 38 -6.45 -3.45 -9.31
C PRO A 38 -5.60 -4.64 -9.73
N HIS A 39 -4.55 -4.38 -10.53
CA HIS A 39 -3.67 -5.39 -11.09
C HIS A 39 -2.20 -4.98 -10.93
N ASN A 40 -1.49 -5.65 -10.02
CA ASN A 40 -0.06 -5.44 -9.81
C ASN A 40 0.74 -6.39 -10.72
N PRO A 41 1.60 -5.90 -11.64
CA PRO A 41 2.36 -6.72 -12.56
C PRO A 41 3.31 -7.72 -11.87
N HIS A 42 3.74 -7.40 -10.65
CA HIS A 42 4.61 -8.29 -9.85
C HIS A 42 3.83 -9.40 -9.10
N LYS A 43 2.49 -9.41 -9.17
CA LYS A 43 1.61 -10.39 -8.50
C LYS A 43 0.76 -11.20 -9.47
N GLU A 44 1.14 -11.32 -10.73
CA GLU A 44 0.36 -12.02 -11.78
C GLU A 44 -0.01 -13.48 -11.46
N LYS A 45 0.77 -14.14 -10.61
CA LYS A 45 0.53 -15.55 -10.22
C LYS A 45 -0.44 -15.71 -9.04
N LEU A 46 -0.89 -14.63 -8.42
CA LEU A 46 -1.76 -14.68 -7.25
C LEU A 46 -3.22 -14.46 -7.69
N VAL A 47 -4.09 -15.39 -7.27
CA VAL A 47 -5.54 -15.15 -7.34
C VAL A 47 -5.88 -14.15 -6.24
N LEU A 48 -6.04 -12.89 -6.63
CA LEU A 48 -6.46 -11.83 -5.71
C LEU A 48 -7.99 -11.84 -5.54
N THR A 49 -8.46 -11.37 -4.40
CA THR A 49 -9.86 -11.01 -4.18
C THR A 49 -10.30 -9.96 -5.22
N ASP A 50 -11.57 -10.01 -5.62
CA ASP A 50 -12.16 -9.03 -6.54
C ASP A 50 -11.75 -7.60 -6.18
N GLU A 51 -11.30 -6.85 -7.17
CA GLU A 51 -10.71 -5.52 -6.98
C GLU A 51 -11.70 -4.51 -6.35
N LYS A 52 -13.02 -4.67 -6.61
CA LYS A 52 -14.06 -3.81 -6.04
C LYS A 52 -14.27 -4.09 -4.55
N ILE A 53 -14.13 -5.37 -4.14
CA ILE A 53 -14.20 -5.74 -2.72
C ILE A 53 -12.99 -5.17 -1.99
N ARG A 54 -11.78 -5.26 -2.55
CA ARG A 54 -10.58 -4.67 -1.97
C ARG A 54 -10.68 -3.15 -1.85
N LEU A 55 -11.23 -2.49 -2.89
CA LEU A 55 -11.51 -1.06 -2.86
C LEU A 55 -12.53 -0.70 -1.75
N GLU A 56 -13.58 -1.51 -1.58
CA GLU A 56 -14.57 -1.30 -0.51
C GLU A 56 -13.96 -1.43 0.88
N MET A 57 -13.06 -2.41 1.10
CA MET A 57 -12.32 -2.56 2.37
C MET A 57 -11.53 -1.28 2.70
N VAL A 58 -10.78 -0.75 1.72
CA VAL A 58 -9.98 0.46 1.92
C VAL A 58 -10.87 1.69 2.14
N LYS A 59 -11.97 1.84 1.40
CA LYS A 59 -12.93 2.94 1.60
C LYS A 59 -13.48 2.94 3.02
N LYS A 60 -14.00 1.80 3.49
CA LYS A 60 -14.54 1.68 4.85
C LYS A 60 -13.51 1.95 5.93
N PHE A 61 -12.27 1.53 5.71
CA PHE A 61 -11.17 1.83 6.62
C PHE A 61 -10.89 3.35 6.67
N CYS A 62 -10.78 4.00 5.51
CA CYS A 62 -10.52 5.44 5.43
C CYS A 62 -11.64 6.29 6.03
N ASP A 63 -12.90 5.84 5.99
CA ASP A 63 -14.04 6.55 6.59
C ASP A 63 -13.85 6.81 8.10
N GLY A 64 -13.00 6.05 8.77
CA GLY A 64 -12.67 6.20 10.18
C GLY A 64 -11.65 7.31 10.50
N ASN A 65 -10.98 7.89 9.49
CA ASN A 65 -9.94 8.91 9.67
C ASN A 65 -9.98 9.95 8.55
N LEU A 66 -10.25 11.21 8.90
CA LEU A 66 -10.40 12.32 7.94
C LEU A 66 -9.13 12.61 7.11
N ASN A 67 -7.97 12.17 7.58
CA ASN A 67 -6.69 12.35 6.89
C ASN A 67 -6.27 11.13 6.06
N PHE A 68 -7.08 10.06 6.06
CA PHE A 68 -6.91 8.91 5.18
C PHE A 68 -7.87 9.02 3.99
N VAL A 69 -7.34 8.88 2.79
CA VAL A 69 -8.11 8.97 1.55
C VAL A 69 -7.95 7.68 0.77
N CYS A 70 -9.06 7.06 0.37
CA CYS A 70 -9.03 5.95 -0.56
C CYS A 70 -9.02 6.47 -2.00
N SER A 71 -7.97 6.17 -2.75
CA SER A 71 -7.84 6.56 -4.16
C SER A 71 -8.08 5.35 -5.06
N ASP A 72 -9.04 5.49 -5.97
CA ASP A 72 -9.36 4.52 -7.03
C ASP A 72 -8.81 4.93 -8.40
N VAL A 73 -7.84 5.85 -8.44
CA VAL A 73 -7.29 6.41 -9.68
C VAL A 73 -6.79 5.33 -10.65
N GLU A 74 -6.18 4.25 -10.15
CA GLU A 74 -5.66 3.16 -10.96
C GLU A 74 -6.74 2.35 -11.69
N PHE A 75 -8.01 2.40 -11.23
CA PHE A 75 -9.13 1.75 -11.92
C PHE A 75 -9.47 2.41 -13.26
N SER A 76 -9.06 3.67 -13.45
CA SER A 76 -9.23 4.40 -14.70
C SER A 76 -8.02 4.30 -15.64
N LEU A 77 -6.93 3.71 -15.19
CA LEU A 77 -5.69 3.60 -15.96
C LEU A 77 -5.60 2.26 -16.71
N LYS A 78 -4.76 2.24 -17.75
CA LYS A 78 -4.49 1.00 -18.49
C LYS A 78 -3.72 0.02 -17.60
N GLN A 79 -4.21 -1.22 -17.53
CA GLN A 79 -3.53 -2.32 -16.84
C GLN A 79 -2.45 -2.98 -17.73
N PRO A 80 -1.38 -3.55 -17.15
CA PRO A 80 -1.08 -3.54 -15.71
C PRO A 80 -0.73 -2.14 -15.22
N ASN A 81 -1.07 -1.84 -13.95
CA ASN A 81 -0.85 -0.53 -13.35
C ASN A 81 0.61 -0.35 -12.93
N HIS A 82 1.24 0.72 -13.38
CA HIS A 82 2.59 1.12 -13.00
C HIS A 82 2.54 2.39 -12.16
N THR A 83 3.26 2.42 -11.05
CA THR A 83 3.30 3.56 -10.10
C THR A 83 3.62 4.88 -10.79
N SER A 84 4.56 4.89 -11.75
CA SER A 84 4.92 6.10 -12.51
C SER A 84 3.78 6.68 -13.35
N ASP A 85 2.92 5.82 -13.93
CA ASP A 85 1.76 6.26 -14.71
C ASP A 85 0.71 6.87 -13.75
N THR A 86 0.51 6.26 -12.59
CA THR A 86 -0.39 6.74 -11.55
C THR A 86 0.07 8.09 -10.97
N VAL A 87 1.35 8.21 -10.65
CA VAL A 87 1.97 9.49 -10.21
C VAL A 87 1.74 10.58 -11.26
N SER A 88 1.97 10.27 -12.54
CA SER A 88 1.76 11.23 -13.63
C SER A 88 0.32 11.70 -13.69
N LYS A 89 -0.64 10.79 -13.54
CA LYS A 89 -2.07 11.12 -13.53
C LYS A 89 -2.47 11.96 -12.33
N LEU A 90 -1.97 11.63 -11.14
CA LEU A 90 -2.25 12.39 -9.91
C LEU A 90 -1.69 13.81 -9.98
N LEU A 91 -0.49 14.00 -10.53
CA LEU A 91 0.09 15.34 -10.74
C LEU A 91 -0.73 16.18 -11.75
N GLU A 92 -1.31 15.53 -12.78
CA GLU A 92 -2.18 16.18 -13.75
C GLU A 92 -3.46 16.70 -13.09
N ILE A 93 -4.14 15.86 -12.30
CA ILE A 93 -5.46 16.19 -11.72
C ILE A 93 -5.37 16.99 -10.42
N HIS A 94 -4.22 16.95 -9.74
CA HIS A 94 -3.96 17.67 -8.48
C HIS A 94 -2.65 18.49 -8.52
N PRO A 95 -2.52 19.49 -9.43
CA PRO A 95 -1.25 20.18 -9.68
C PRO A 95 -0.72 21.04 -8.53
N LYS A 96 -1.52 21.24 -7.47
CA LYS A 96 -1.13 22.02 -6.27
C LYS A 96 -0.81 21.15 -5.06
N THR A 97 -0.84 19.82 -5.22
CA THR A 97 -0.57 18.86 -4.14
C THR A 97 0.88 18.39 -4.23
N ASP A 98 1.54 18.40 -3.11
CA ASP A 98 2.91 17.92 -2.94
C ASP A 98 2.85 16.43 -2.62
N PHE A 99 3.03 15.60 -3.63
CA PHE A 99 2.99 14.15 -3.49
C PHE A 99 4.37 13.57 -3.21
N SER A 100 4.40 12.51 -2.39
CA SER A 100 5.55 11.61 -2.27
C SER A 100 5.06 10.16 -2.17
N VAL A 101 5.89 9.20 -2.56
CA VAL A 101 5.53 7.78 -2.52
C VAL A 101 6.05 7.14 -1.23
N ILE A 102 5.22 6.30 -0.60
CA ILE A 102 5.57 5.48 0.56
C ILE A 102 5.75 4.04 0.11
N ILE A 103 6.95 3.46 0.32
CA ILE A 103 7.26 2.07 -0.06
C ILE A 103 7.98 1.34 1.07
N GLY A 104 7.91 0.01 1.04
CA GLY A 104 8.76 -0.83 1.89
C GLY A 104 10.18 -0.91 1.37
N GLN A 105 11.11 -1.24 2.26
CA GLN A 105 12.52 -1.42 1.95
C GLN A 105 12.75 -2.47 0.85
N ASP A 106 11.94 -3.53 0.83
CA ASP A 106 11.93 -4.56 -0.21
C ASP A 106 11.67 -3.98 -1.61
N ASN A 107 10.81 -2.98 -1.70
CA ASN A 107 10.52 -2.30 -2.97
C ASN A 107 11.64 -1.32 -3.36
N LEU A 108 12.30 -0.65 -2.41
CA LEU A 108 13.44 0.22 -2.70
C LEU A 108 14.57 -0.54 -3.38
N MET A 109 14.85 -1.76 -2.94
CA MET A 109 15.92 -2.62 -3.50
C MET A 109 15.74 -2.93 -4.99
N HIS A 110 14.52 -2.79 -5.52
CA HIS A 110 14.15 -3.09 -6.90
C HIS A 110 13.52 -1.90 -7.62
N LEU A 111 13.54 -0.71 -7.01
CA LEU A 111 12.87 0.47 -7.55
C LEU A 111 13.46 0.90 -8.91
N ASP A 112 14.77 0.72 -9.11
CA ASP A 112 15.48 1.00 -10.36
C ASP A 112 15.02 0.12 -11.54
N GLN A 113 14.32 -0.99 -11.27
CA GLN A 113 13.73 -1.87 -12.28
C GLN A 113 12.27 -1.49 -12.62
N TRP A 114 11.69 -0.51 -11.91
CA TRP A 114 10.34 -0.08 -12.17
C TRP A 114 10.28 0.85 -13.38
N LYS A 115 9.18 0.75 -14.12
CA LYS A 115 8.93 1.61 -15.28
C LYS A 115 9.04 3.09 -14.89
N ASN A 116 9.93 3.84 -15.56
CA ASN A 116 10.16 5.28 -15.35
C ASN A 116 10.32 5.63 -13.86
N TYR A 117 11.14 4.89 -13.14
CA TYR A 117 11.34 5.05 -11.70
C TYR A 117 11.88 6.43 -11.32
N GLU A 118 12.61 7.09 -12.22
CA GLU A 118 13.11 8.46 -12.02
C GLU A 118 11.97 9.43 -11.70
N ARG A 119 10.80 9.25 -12.36
CA ARG A 119 9.62 10.06 -12.10
C ARG A 119 9.04 9.84 -10.69
N ILE A 120 9.23 8.67 -10.13
CA ILE A 120 8.87 8.38 -8.74
C ILE A 120 9.86 9.05 -7.80
N LEU A 121 11.15 9.03 -8.14
CA LEU A 121 12.18 9.74 -7.38
C LEU A 121 11.97 11.27 -7.40
N ASP A 122 11.52 11.83 -8.54
CA ASP A 122 11.30 13.28 -8.67
C ASP A 122 10.32 13.84 -7.63
N ILE A 123 9.32 13.06 -7.21
CA ILE A 123 8.34 13.48 -6.19
C ILE A 123 8.73 13.09 -4.76
N GLY A 124 9.83 12.38 -4.59
CA GLY A 124 10.32 11.90 -3.29
C GLY A 124 9.74 10.56 -2.86
N VAL A 125 10.60 9.77 -2.24
CA VAL A 125 10.29 8.40 -1.79
C VAL A 125 10.60 8.29 -0.30
N TYR A 126 9.58 7.89 0.47
CA TYR A 126 9.70 7.59 1.90
C TYR A 126 9.66 6.07 2.09
N VAL A 127 10.63 5.55 2.81
CA VAL A 127 10.86 4.11 2.93
C VAL A 127 10.68 3.66 4.36
N TYR A 128 9.76 2.73 4.59
CA TYR A 128 9.62 2.07 5.88
C TYR A 128 10.42 0.76 5.90
N PRO A 129 11.04 0.41 7.06
CA PRO A 129 11.80 -0.82 7.18
C PRO A 129 10.89 -2.04 7.02
N ARG A 130 11.46 -3.12 6.54
CA ARG A 130 10.94 -4.47 6.68
C ARG A 130 12.05 -5.33 7.24
N ASP A 131 11.68 -6.36 7.98
CA ASP A 131 12.64 -7.30 8.55
C ASP A 131 13.26 -8.15 7.41
N ILE A 132 14.20 -7.54 6.72
CA ILE A 132 15.02 -8.19 5.72
C ILE A 132 16.40 -8.23 6.35
N GLU A 133 16.93 -9.42 6.64
CA GLU A 133 18.32 -9.65 7.09
C GLU A 133 19.37 -9.13 6.08
N SER A 134 18.94 -8.57 4.95
CA SER A 134 19.83 -7.98 3.95
C SER A 134 20.18 -6.54 4.35
N GLU A 135 21.47 -6.31 4.53
CA GLU A 135 22.02 -4.95 4.53
C GLU A 135 21.48 -4.20 3.31
N LEU A 136 21.03 -2.97 3.53
CA LEU A 136 20.68 -2.04 2.47
C LEU A 136 21.92 -1.85 1.57
N ASN A 137 21.99 -2.50 0.45
CA ASN A 137 23.09 -2.44 -0.52
C ASN A 137 22.61 -1.92 -1.89
N GLY A 138 21.50 -1.18 -1.91
CA GLY A 138 20.91 -0.64 -3.13
C GLY A 138 21.50 0.71 -3.54
N SER A 139 21.61 0.96 -4.83
CA SER A 139 22.15 2.20 -5.40
C SER A 139 21.31 3.45 -5.06
N LEU A 140 20.04 3.29 -4.65
CA LEU A 140 19.10 4.39 -4.43
C LEU A 140 19.00 4.84 -2.96
N GLU A 141 19.61 4.15 -2.01
CA GLU A 141 19.53 4.51 -0.59
C GLU A 141 20.13 5.89 -0.27
N SER A 142 21.21 6.23 -0.97
CA SER A 142 21.88 7.52 -0.83
C SER A 142 21.32 8.59 -1.77
N HIS A 143 20.22 8.30 -2.50
CA HIS A 143 19.64 9.27 -3.40
C HIS A 143 18.99 10.43 -2.60
N PRO A 144 19.20 11.72 -2.98
CA PRO A 144 18.74 12.87 -2.21
C PRO A 144 17.22 12.93 -1.99
N ASN A 145 16.45 12.32 -2.89
CA ASN A 145 14.98 12.26 -2.81
C ASN A 145 14.46 10.97 -2.16
N VAL A 146 15.32 10.13 -1.59
CA VAL A 146 14.97 8.93 -0.83
C VAL A 146 15.19 9.19 0.65
N LYS A 147 14.16 8.97 1.46
CA LYS A 147 14.21 9.11 2.92
C LYS A 147 13.85 7.78 3.58
N ILE A 148 14.84 7.15 4.18
CA ILE A 148 14.65 5.96 5.00
C ILE A 148 14.16 6.41 6.38
N CYS A 149 13.04 5.83 6.84
CA CYS A 149 12.38 6.19 8.08
C CYS A 149 12.54 5.08 9.12
N ASP A 150 12.72 5.46 10.37
CA ASP A 150 12.83 4.53 11.49
C ASP A 150 11.43 4.38 12.13
N CYS A 151 10.61 3.48 11.58
CA CYS A 151 9.33 3.12 12.17
C CYS A 151 9.35 1.65 12.62
N LYS A 152 8.94 1.43 13.88
CA LYS A 152 8.74 0.06 14.38
C LYS A 152 7.41 -0.45 13.86
N LEU A 153 7.45 -1.49 13.06
CA LEU A 153 6.25 -2.11 12.48
C LEU A 153 5.98 -3.47 13.10
N MET A 154 4.71 -3.85 13.12
CA MET A 154 4.35 -5.23 13.40
C MET A 154 4.63 -6.09 12.16
N GLU A 155 5.19 -7.27 12.41
CA GLU A 155 5.38 -8.29 11.37
C GLU A 155 4.03 -8.92 11.03
N ILE A 156 3.33 -8.32 10.07
CA ILE A 156 2.02 -8.80 9.59
C ILE A 156 2.01 -8.71 8.07
N SER A 157 1.55 -9.77 7.43
CA SER A 157 1.34 -9.77 5.98
C SER A 157 -0.08 -10.19 5.61
N SER A 158 -0.60 -9.64 4.51
CA SER A 158 -1.88 -10.07 3.95
C SER A 158 -1.89 -11.57 3.61
N SER A 159 -0.75 -12.14 3.21
CA SER A 159 -0.62 -13.57 2.91
C SER A 159 -0.80 -14.44 4.15
N GLU A 160 -0.19 -14.05 5.27
CA GLU A 160 -0.36 -14.74 6.54
C GLU A 160 -1.81 -14.67 7.04
N ILE A 161 -2.47 -13.50 6.89
CA ILE A 161 -3.88 -13.34 7.27
C ILE A 161 -4.77 -14.29 6.44
N ARG A 162 -4.57 -14.37 5.12
CA ARG A 162 -5.32 -15.29 4.26
C ARG A 162 -5.10 -16.75 4.63
N ASP A 163 -3.86 -17.11 4.93
CA ASP A 163 -3.51 -18.47 5.38
C ASP A 163 -4.18 -18.80 6.72
N ASN A 164 -4.15 -17.88 7.69
CA ASN A 164 -4.81 -18.04 8.98
C ASN A 164 -6.33 -18.23 8.84
N ILE A 165 -7.00 -17.44 7.98
CA ILE A 165 -8.43 -17.61 7.70
C ILE A 165 -8.71 -18.99 7.09
N SER A 166 -7.89 -19.41 6.14
CA SER A 166 -8.07 -20.73 5.49
C SER A 166 -7.96 -21.89 6.46
N LYS A 167 -7.23 -21.70 7.56
CA LYS A 167 -7.05 -22.65 8.66
C LYS A 167 -8.08 -22.50 9.79
N GLY A 168 -9.02 -21.54 9.67
CA GLY A 168 -10.01 -21.26 10.70
C GLY A 168 -9.45 -20.60 11.96
N LEU A 169 -8.26 -19.98 11.88
CA LEU A 169 -7.65 -19.30 13.01
C LEU A 169 -8.26 -17.90 13.21
N ASN A 170 -8.26 -17.44 14.47
CA ASN A 170 -8.77 -16.10 14.81
C ASN A 170 -7.81 -15.01 14.37
N ILE A 171 -8.28 -14.08 13.55
CA ILE A 171 -7.54 -12.94 13.02
C ILE A 171 -8.10 -11.58 13.44
N ASN A 172 -9.06 -11.52 14.36
CA ASN A 172 -9.74 -10.27 14.75
C ASN A 172 -8.78 -9.18 15.22
N HIS A 173 -7.62 -9.57 15.76
CA HIS A 173 -6.58 -8.64 16.22
C HIS A 173 -5.62 -8.20 15.10
N LEU A 174 -5.77 -8.71 13.87
CA LEU A 174 -4.88 -8.45 12.75
C LEU A 174 -5.50 -7.53 11.68
N VAL A 175 -6.81 -7.37 11.70
CA VAL A 175 -7.54 -6.53 10.72
C VAL A 175 -8.49 -5.57 11.43
N PRO A 176 -8.74 -4.37 10.88
CA PRO A 176 -9.78 -3.47 11.39
C PRO A 176 -11.17 -4.11 11.32
N ASP A 177 -12.05 -3.78 12.27
CA ASP A 177 -13.40 -4.37 12.37
C ASP A 177 -14.20 -4.23 11.07
N GLN A 178 -14.13 -3.05 10.40
CA GLN A 178 -14.83 -2.78 9.14
C GLN A 178 -14.37 -3.70 8.01
N VAL A 179 -13.08 -4.11 8.02
CA VAL A 179 -12.50 -5.04 7.04
C VAL A 179 -12.93 -6.47 7.38
N MET A 180 -12.96 -6.81 8.68
CA MET A 180 -13.41 -8.11 9.15
C MET A 180 -14.87 -8.39 8.78
N ASP A 181 -15.73 -7.37 8.89
CA ASP A 181 -17.14 -7.46 8.46
C ASP A 181 -17.27 -7.83 6.97
N LEU A 182 -16.43 -7.23 6.11
CA LEU A 182 -16.43 -7.54 4.68
C LEU A 182 -15.86 -8.93 4.38
N ILE A 183 -14.83 -9.36 5.09
CA ILE A 183 -14.29 -10.73 4.98
C ILE A 183 -15.39 -11.74 5.30
N ASN A 184 -16.09 -11.56 6.43
CA ASN A 184 -17.14 -12.46 6.87
C ASN A 184 -18.36 -12.44 5.92
N LYS A 185 -18.84 -11.26 5.53
CA LYS A 185 -19.99 -11.07 4.63
C LYS A 185 -19.77 -11.77 3.29
N ASN A 186 -18.57 -11.67 2.73
CA ASN A 186 -18.24 -12.21 1.43
C ASN A 186 -17.59 -13.60 1.50
N LYS A 187 -17.43 -14.18 2.69
CA LYS A 187 -16.78 -15.50 2.93
C LYS A 187 -15.39 -15.57 2.25
N LEU A 188 -14.61 -14.50 2.37
CA LEU A 188 -13.30 -14.41 1.71
C LEU A 188 -12.27 -15.31 2.39
N TYR A 189 -11.34 -15.82 1.59
CA TYR A 189 -10.18 -16.61 2.01
C TYR A 189 -10.52 -17.92 2.72
N THR A 190 -11.81 -18.31 2.78
CA THR A 190 -12.21 -19.60 3.32
C THR A 190 -11.85 -20.73 2.36
N PRO A 191 -11.58 -21.96 2.84
CA PRO A 191 -11.34 -23.09 1.97
C PRO A 191 -12.50 -23.29 0.99
N SER A 192 -12.20 -23.53 -0.27
CA SER A 192 -13.24 -24.00 -1.22
C SER A 192 -13.73 -25.37 -0.74
N ILE A 193 -15.05 -25.47 -0.50
CA ILE A 193 -15.72 -26.73 -0.13
C ILE A 193 -15.73 -27.66 -1.34
#